data_4d095faccccdff5751d1f64bcdf83b94
#
_entry.id   4d095faccccdff5751d1f64bcdf83b94
#
_cell.length_a   1.000
_cell.length_b   1.000
_cell.length_c   1.000
_cell.angle_alpha   90.00
_cell.angle_beta   90.00
_cell.angle_gamma   90.00
#
_symmetry.space_group_name_H-M   'P 1'
#
loop_
_entity.id
_entity.type
_entity.pdbx_description
1 polymer ?
#
loop_
_entity_poly.entity_id
_entity_poly.type
_entity_poly.pdbx_seq_one_letter_code
_entity_poly.pdbx_strand_id
1 'polypeptide(L)'
;MIDRRLFIKISSLLLAAPLFAKKSLAMQDLTFSSLHMPDESDQHKRTWMAFVANDYIWSHKQIPEVKRNLALIANTIAKYEPVSLLVSRKNLHEAEELLDIDNSNFKIELHTFEVDDLWLRDTAPIFVRSTYGEKIALNFNFNGWGNKQEHLLDKQVARYIANTSGAIHERTNIVLEGGCFEVDGNGTAIMTESCILNKNRNPGWSKIDIEKELKTLLGLRKIIWLKGIKGMDITDGHTDFYARFIKPGEVIVSRENYQSYYDYEVTRENINTLSNSVDANGNPLNLHVLDTPEIINERFGTKDFAAGYIGYYVCNGAIIAQKFGDRNADEKARAVLQSAFPNHTIEQIAIDGIASGGGSVHCSTQQEIIV
;
A
#
# COMPACT_ATOMS: atom_id res chain seq x y z
N MET A 1 -25.72 52.49 53.30
CA MET A 1 -26.52 51.55 54.05
C MET A 1 -27.14 50.60 53.04
N ILE A 2 -26.55 49.45 52.95
CA ILE A 2 -26.88 48.44 51.94
C ILE A 2 -27.57 47.31 52.68
N ASP A 3 -28.80 47.05 52.29
CA ASP A 3 -29.63 46.03 52.91
C ASP A 3 -29.26 44.64 52.46
N ARG A 4 -28.99 43.78 53.43
CA ARG A 4 -28.68 42.38 53.32
C ARG A 4 -29.97 41.58 53.33
N ARG A 5 -30.63 41.32 52.23
CA ARG A 5 -31.63 40.21 52.08
C ARG A 5 -32.04 40.00 50.66
N LEU A 6 -31.26 39.18 49.99
CA LEU A 6 -31.78 38.30 48.91
C LEU A 6 -30.89 37.08 48.71
N PHE A 7 -30.92 36.24 49.73
CA PHE A 7 -30.49 34.87 49.61
C PHE A 7 -31.74 33.97 49.62
N ILE A 8 -31.69 32.91 48.85
CA ILE A 8 -32.68 31.84 48.77
C ILE A 8 -33.84 32.08 47.77
N LYS A 9 -33.63 31.57 46.56
CA LYS A 9 -34.50 30.61 45.85
C LYS A 9 -33.98 30.41 44.42
N ILE A 10 -33.08 29.51 44.22
CA ILE A 10 -32.98 28.70 42.99
C ILE A 10 -32.51 27.31 43.44
N SER A 11 -33.48 26.49 43.77
CA SER A 11 -33.29 25.05 43.82
C SER A 11 -34.08 24.49 42.64
N SER A 12 -33.48 23.46 42.00
CA SER A 12 -34.08 22.58 41.03
C SER A 12 -34.24 23.08 39.59
N LEU A 13 -33.12 22.96 38.84
CA LEU A 13 -33.17 22.43 37.49
C LEU A 13 -31.88 21.61 37.28
N LEU A 14 -31.91 20.39 37.79
CA LEU A 14 -30.97 19.33 37.46
C LEU A 14 -31.52 18.57 36.26
N LEU A 15 -30.58 18.21 35.38
CA LEU A 15 -30.62 17.10 34.45
C LEU A 15 -31.26 17.29 33.08
N ALA A 16 -30.42 17.66 32.15
CA ALA A 16 -30.24 16.94 30.91
C ALA A 16 -28.92 17.40 30.27
N ALA A 17 -27.78 16.98 30.82
CA ALA A 17 -26.51 17.06 30.11
C ALA A 17 -26.34 15.76 29.28
N PRO A 18 -25.95 15.87 28.02
CA PRO A 18 -26.11 14.80 27.05
C PRO A 18 -25.05 13.72 27.24
N LEU A 19 -25.50 12.50 27.03
CA LEU A 19 -24.67 11.28 26.88
C LEU A 19 -23.59 11.35 25.78
N PHE A 20 -23.38 12.49 25.15
CA PHE A 20 -22.38 12.66 24.07
C PHE A 20 -20.96 12.97 24.58
N ALA A 21 -20.78 13.38 25.83
CA ALA A 21 -19.45 13.73 26.37
C ALA A 21 -18.64 12.51 26.84
N LYS A 22 -19.24 11.33 27.00
CA LYS A 22 -18.52 10.12 27.43
C LYS A 22 -17.87 9.34 26.30
N LYS A 23 -18.25 9.56 25.03
CA LYS A 23 -17.60 8.90 23.90
C LYS A 23 -16.28 9.57 23.47
N SER A 24 -16.09 10.85 23.77
CA SER A 24 -14.87 11.58 23.40
C SER A 24 -13.69 11.39 24.38
N LEU A 25 -13.93 10.99 25.62
CA LEU A 25 -12.86 10.74 26.60
C LEU A 25 -12.41 9.27 26.62
N ALA A 26 -13.19 8.34 26.09
CA ALA A 26 -12.79 6.92 25.97
C ALA A 26 -11.92 6.65 24.74
N MET A 27 -11.80 7.60 23.81
CA MET A 27 -10.98 7.47 22.61
C MET A 27 -9.53 7.90 22.78
N GLN A 28 -9.14 8.48 23.93
CA GLN A 28 -7.76 8.91 24.21
C GLN A 28 -6.90 7.84 24.90
N ASP A 29 -7.48 6.70 25.27
CA ASP A 29 -6.76 5.58 25.91
C ASP A 29 -6.79 4.28 25.09
N LEU A 30 -6.94 4.34 23.77
CA LEU A 30 -6.47 3.27 22.90
C LEU A 30 -4.94 3.25 23.02
N THR A 31 -4.45 2.45 23.95
CA THR A 31 -3.03 2.17 24.04
C THR A 31 -2.65 1.45 22.74
N PHE A 32 -1.99 2.14 21.80
CA PHE A 32 -1.50 1.64 20.51
C PHE A 32 -0.62 0.37 20.63
N SER A 33 -0.29 -0.07 21.85
CA SER A 33 0.39 -1.33 22.14
C SER A 33 -0.39 -2.59 21.73
N SER A 34 -1.57 -2.41 21.12
CA SER A 34 -2.50 -3.47 20.78
C SER A 34 -2.88 -3.55 19.30
N LEU A 35 -2.15 -2.89 18.41
CA LEU A 35 -2.40 -2.95 16.97
C LEU A 35 -1.60 -4.09 16.32
N HIS A 36 -2.15 -4.63 15.25
CA HIS A 36 -1.53 -5.69 14.44
C HIS A 36 -1.83 -5.46 12.96
N MET A 37 -0.79 -5.35 12.16
CA MET A 37 -0.91 -5.36 10.71
C MET A 37 -0.74 -6.79 10.21
N PRO A 38 -1.77 -7.41 9.60
CA PRO A 38 -1.63 -8.70 8.94
C PRO A 38 -0.73 -8.59 7.71
N ASP A 39 -0.15 -9.70 7.26
CA ASP A 39 0.55 -9.73 5.97
C ASP A 39 -0.44 -9.68 4.81
N GLU A 40 0.07 -9.46 3.59
CA GLU A 40 -0.79 -9.35 2.40
C GLU A 40 -1.44 -10.68 1.99
N SER A 41 -0.99 -11.83 2.50
CA SER A 41 -1.58 -13.14 2.21
C SER A 41 -2.76 -13.50 3.12
N ASP A 42 -3.03 -12.72 4.16
CA ASP A 42 -4.24 -12.85 4.97
C ASP A 42 -5.48 -12.59 4.10
N GLN A 43 -6.61 -13.18 4.47
CA GLN A 43 -7.84 -13.05 3.69
C GLN A 43 -8.32 -11.60 3.61
N HIS A 44 -8.55 -11.15 2.38
CA HIS A 44 -9.07 -9.83 2.07
C HIS A 44 -10.59 -9.79 2.05
N LYS A 45 -11.17 -8.68 2.48
CA LYS A 45 -12.57 -8.34 2.26
C LYS A 45 -12.79 -7.87 0.83
N ARG A 46 -11.85 -7.10 0.29
CA ARG A 46 -11.79 -6.57 -1.08
C ARG A 46 -10.44 -5.95 -1.39
N THR A 47 -10.21 -5.71 -2.66
CA THR A 47 -9.14 -4.83 -3.16
C THR A 47 -9.69 -3.44 -3.48
N TRP A 48 -8.97 -2.39 -3.07
CA TRP A 48 -9.18 -1.01 -3.50
C TRP A 48 -8.24 -0.65 -4.63
N MET A 49 -8.77 0.03 -5.66
CA MET A 49 -8.02 0.55 -6.82
C MET A 49 -8.57 1.92 -7.21
N ALA A 50 -7.88 2.64 -8.12
CA ALA A 50 -8.44 3.82 -8.79
C ALA A 50 -8.39 3.64 -10.31
N PHE A 51 -9.48 4.01 -10.98
CA PHE A 51 -9.56 4.04 -12.45
C PHE A 51 -9.35 5.48 -12.92
N VAL A 52 -8.10 5.87 -13.06
CA VAL A 52 -7.69 7.22 -13.44
C VAL A 52 -6.37 7.21 -14.21
N ALA A 53 -6.24 8.12 -15.15
CA ALA A 53 -4.98 8.55 -15.76
C ALA A 53 -5.17 10.00 -16.21
N ASN A 54 -4.76 10.95 -15.38
CA ASN A 54 -4.93 12.36 -15.66
C ASN A 54 -3.83 12.89 -16.61
N ASP A 55 -4.21 13.78 -17.51
CA ASP A 55 -3.35 14.32 -18.55
C ASP A 55 -2.29 15.33 -18.06
N TYR A 56 -2.41 15.78 -16.82
CA TYR A 56 -1.37 16.58 -16.16
C TYR A 56 -0.27 15.73 -15.49
N ILE A 57 -0.47 14.39 -15.42
CA ILE A 57 0.51 13.41 -14.93
C ILE A 57 0.96 12.50 -16.07
N TRP A 58 0.02 11.95 -16.82
CA TRP A 58 0.24 10.97 -17.87
C TRP A 58 0.22 11.58 -19.26
N SER A 59 1.14 11.19 -20.13
CA SER A 59 1.09 11.62 -21.52
C SER A 59 -0.14 11.07 -22.25
N HIS A 60 -0.67 11.81 -23.22
CA HIS A 60 -1.81 11.35 -24.05
C HIS A 60 -1.59 10.00 -24.72
N LYS A 61 -0.33 9.60 -24.97
CA LYS A 61 0.01 8.29 -25.54
C LYS A 61 -0.14 7.14 -24.55
N GLN A 62 0.12 7.41 -23.26
CA GLN A 62 0.05 6.42 -22.18
C GLN A 62 -1.39 6.23 -21.68
N ILE A 63 -2.18 7.28 -21.58
CA ILE A 63 -3.51 7.28 -20.95
C ILE A 63 -4.41 6.12 -21.39
N PRO A 64 -4.61 5.83 -22.70
CA PRO A 64 -5.50 4.75 -23.11
C PRO A 64 -5.01 3.36 -22.67
N GLU A 65 -3.68 3.14 -22.65
CA GLU A 65 -3.11 1.87 -22.23
C GLU A 65 -3.16 1.73 -20.71
N VAL A 66 -2.84 2.78 -19.96
CA VAL A 66 -2.97 2.80 -18.49
C VAL A 66 -4.37 2.42 -18.07
N LYS A 67 -5.41 3.00 -18.67
CA LYS A 67 -6.81 2.68 -18.36
C LYS A 67 -7.17 1.24 -18.69
N ARG A 68 -6.73 0.72 -19.85
CA ARG A 68 -6.88 -0.72 -20.17
C ARG A 68 -6.17 -1.61 -19.17
N ASN A 69 -4.97 -1.23 -18.73
CA ASN A 69 -4.22 -2.00 -17.73
C ASN A 69 -4.91 -1.98 -16.37
N LEU A 70 -5.47 -0.85 -15.92
CA LEU A 70 -6.25 -0.77 -14.69
C LEU A 70 -7.49 -1.68 -14.75
N ALA A 71 -8.22 -1.67 -15.88
CA ALA A 71 -9.35 -2.56 -16.08
C ALA A 71 -8.90 -4.04 -16.11
N LEU A 72 -7.79 -4.36 -16.75
CA LEU A 72 -7.24 -5.73 -16.77
C LEU A 72 -6.88 -6.23 -15.37
N ILE A 73 -6.25 -5.39 -14.54
CA ILE A 73 -5.94 -5.73 -13.14
C ILE A 73 -7.24 -5.97 -12.37
N ALA A 74 -8.18 -5.05 -12.43
CA ALA A 74 -9.45 -5.13 -11.72
C ALA A 74 -10.26 -6.38 -12.11
N ASN A 75 -10.41 -6.65 -13.43
CA ASN A 75 -11.10 -7.83 -13.95
C ASN A 75 -10.38 -9.13 -13.55
N THR A 76 -9.05 -9.12 -13.47
CA THR A 76 -8.29 -10.31 -13.07
C THR A 76 -8.47 -10.57 -11.56
N ILE A 77 -8.38 -9.55 -10.70
CA ILE A 77 -8.63 -9.67 -9.27
C ILE A 77 -10.08 -10.10 -8.98
N ALA A 78 -11.04 -9.57 -9.74
CA ALA A 78 -12.47 -9.90 -9.57
C ALA A 78 -12.83 -11.35 -9.88
N LYS A 79 -11.89 -12.18 -10.37
CA LYS A 79 -12.04 -13.63 -10.40
C LYS A 79 -11.91 -14.26 -9.02
N TYR A 80 -11.27 -13.58 -8.05
CA TYR A 80 -10.83 -14.12 -6.77
C TYR A 80 -11.39 -13.38 -5.56
N GLU A 81 -11.59 -12.07 -5.64
CA GLU A 81 -12.13 -11.25 -4.56
C GLU A 81 -12.85 -9.99 -5.07
N PRO A 82 -13.72 -9.36 -4.25
CA PRO A 82 -14.38 -8.11 -4.63
C PRO A 82 -13.38 -6.99 -4.89
N VAL A 83 -13.68 -6.12 -5.86
CA VAL A 83 -12.88 -4.94 -6.20
C VAL A 83 -13.71 -3.67 -6.03
N SER A 84 -13.16 -2.67 -5.37
CA SER A 84 -13.73 -1.33 -5.26
C SER A 84 -12.84 -0.32 -5.98
N LEU A 85 -13.38 0.37 -6.99
CA LEU A 85 -12.63 1.35 -7.78
C LEU A 85 -13.11 2.77 -7.48
N LEU A 86 -12.17 3.64 -7.15
CA LEU A 86 -12.39 5.08 -7.17
C LEU A 86 -12.37 5.56 -8.63
N VAL A 87 -13.42 6.22 -9.06
CA VAL A 87 -13.59 6.65 -10.45
C VAL A 87 -14.06 8.09 -10.48
N SER A 88 -13.36 8.96 -11.22
CA SER A 88 -13.85 10.31 -11.45
C SER A 88 -15.11 10.30 -12.30
N ARG A 89 -16.00 11.26 -12.09
CA ARG A 89 -17.24 11.35 -12.84
C ARG A 89 -17.02 11.34 -14.36
N LYS A 90 -15.96 11.98 -14.83
CA LYS A 90 -15.60 12.04 -16.27
C LYS A 90 -15.19 10.68 -16.86
N ASN A 91 -14.68 9.76 -16.03
CA ASN A 91 -14.18 8.45 -16.45
C ASN A 91 -15.19 7.31 -16.24
N LEU A 92 -16.36 7.59 -15.65
CA LEU A 92 -17.32 6.56 -15.24
C LEU A 92 -17.78 5.69 -16.41
N HIS A 93 -18.19 6.31 -17.51
CA HIS A 93 -18.65 5.59 -18.71
C HIS A 93 -17.54 4.67 -19.29
N GLU A 94 -16.31 5.20 -19.40
CA GLU A 94 -15.18 4.41 -19.91
C GLU A 94 -14.83 3.24 -18.95
N ALA A 95 -14.95 3.45 -17.65
CA ALA A 95 -14.76 2.39 -16.66
C ALA A 95 -15.83 1.29 -16.84
N GLU A 96 -17.10 1.67 -17.00
CA GLU A 96 -18.20 0.72 -17.24
C GLU A 96 -18.01 -0.09 -18.55
N GLU A 97 -17.43 0.51 -19.59
CA GLU A 97 -17.16 -0.18 -20.86
C GLU A 97 -16.00 -1.18 -20.78
N LEU A 98 -14.99 -0.93 -19.93
CA LEU A 98 -13.77 -1.74 -19.87
C LEU A 98 -13.81 -2.82 -18.77
N LEU A 99 -14.69 -2.66 -17.79
CA LEU A 99 -14.78 -3.55 -16.64
C LEU A 99 -15.87 -4.62 -16.85
N ASP A 100 -15.56 -5.85 -16.44
CA ASP A 100 -16.47 -7.01 -16.50
C ASP A 100 -17.47 -7.00 -15.31
N ILE A 101 -18.19 -5.86 -15.13
CA ILE A 101 -19.03 -5.64 -13.94
C ILE A 101 -20.11 -6.72 -13.79
N ASP A 102 -20.74 -7.14 -14.89
CA ASP A 102 -21.85 -8.08 -14.88
C ASP A 102 -21.42 -9.56 -14.93
N ASN A 103 -20.19 -9.85 -15.38
CA ASN A 103 -19.74 -11.22 -15.65
C ASN A 103 -18.58 -11.68 -14.76
N SER A 104 -18.08 -10.84 -13.85
CA SER A 104 -17.03 -11.23 -12.92
C SER A 104 -17.53 -12.18 -11.83
N ASN A 105 -16.65 -13.04 -11.32
CA ASN A 105 -17.01 -13.96 -10.21
C ASN A 105 -17.35 -13.22 -8.92
N PHE A 106 -16.67 -12.11 -8.68
CA PHE A 106 -16.88 -11.23 -7.53
C PHE A 106 -17.23 -9.83 -7.99
N LYS A 107 -17.97 -9.10 -7.16
CA LYS A 107 -18.47 -7.76 -7.47
C LYS A 107 -17.32 -6.78 -7.73
N ILE A 108 -17.43 -6.03 -8.83
CA ILE A 108 -16.67 -4.80 -9.07
C ILE A 108 -17.60 -3.63 -8.71
N GLU A 109 -17.20 -2.80 -7.76
CA GLU A 109 -17.98 -1.67 -7.25
C GLU A 109 -17.30 -0.35 -7.61
N LEU A 110 -18.05 0.54 -8.28
CA LEU A 110 -17.54 1.86 -8.68
C LEU A 110 -17.96 2.90 -7.64
N HIS A 111 -16.98 3.65 -7.15
CA HIS A 111 -17.17 4.75 -6.22
C HIS A 111 -16.80 6.06 -6.91
N THR A 112 -17.78 6.94 -7.12
CA THR A 112 -17.51 8.27 -7.70
C THR A 112 -16.70 9.11 -6.71
N PHE A 113 -15.40 9.25 -6.99
CA PHE A 113 -14.45 9.99 -6.18
C PHE A 113 -13.31 10.51 -7.05
N GLU A 114 -12.94 11.78 -6.88
CA GLU A 114 -11.85 12.40 -7.65
C GLU A 114 -10.51 12.11 -6.97
N VAL A 115 -9.54 11.68 -7.79
CA VAL A 115 -8.15 11.42 -7.37
C VAL A 115 -7.19 12.05 -8.38
N ASP A 116 -5.96 12.33 -7.95
CA ASP A 116 -4.92 12.86 -8.83
C ASP A 116 -4.31 11.72 -9.66
N ASP A 117 -3.99 10.57 -9.04
CA ASP A 117 -3.34 9.45 -9.71
C ASP A 117 -3.84 8.08 -9.21
N LEU A 118 -3.35 7.01 -9.85
CA LEU A 118 -3.82 5.62 -9.71
C LEU A 118 -3.20 4.82 -8.56
N TRP A 119 -2.23 5.37 -7.84
CA TRP A 119 -1.35 4.64 -6.91
C TRP A 119 -1.98 4.41 -5.54
N LEU A 120 -3.00 3.52 -5.48
CA LEU A 120 -3.77 3.27 -4.26
C LEU A 120 -2.96 2.58 -3.15
N ARG A 121 -1.86 1.91 -3.47
CA ARG A 121 -0.92 1.41 -2.46
C ARG A 121 -0.44 2.52 -1.55
N ASP A 122 -0.21 3.71 -2.11
CA ASP A 122 0.42 4.82 -1.42
C ASP A 122 -0.58 5.81 -0.84
N THR A 123 -1.73 5.96 -1.49
CA THR A 123 -2.74 6.97 -1.13
C THR A 123 -3.84 6.43 -0.23
N ALA A 124 -4.12 5.12 -0.27
CA ALA A 124 -5.11 4.48 0.58
C ALA A 124 -4.62 4.30 2.03
N PRO A 125 -5.52 4.05 3.00
CA PRO A 125 -5.10 3.80 4.36
C PRO A 125 -4.46 2.42 4.50
N ILE A 126 -3.57 2.27 5.46
CA ILE A 126 -3.10 0.96 5.90
C ILE A 126 -4.07 0.40 6.95
N PHE A 127 -4.62 -0.77 6.68
CA PHE A 127 -5.55 -1.41 7.60
C PHE A 127 -4.80 -2.25 8.63
N VAL A 128 -5.14 -2.04 9.91
CA VAL A 128 -4.65 -2.84 11.03
C VAL A 128 -5.82 -3.30 11.90
N ARG A 129 -5.61 -4.36 12.67
CA ARG A 129 -6.57 -4.88 13.65
C ARG A 129 -6.17 -4.42 15.04
N SER A 130 -7.15 -4.01 15.86
CA SER A 130 -6.94 -3.87 17.29
C SER A 130 -7.09 -5.23 17.98
N THR A 131 -6.57 -5.37 19.20
CA THR A 131 -6.79 -6.56 20.06
C THR A 131 -8.27 -6.74 20.43
N TYR A 132 -9.10 -5.72 20.22
CA TYR A 132 -10.55 -5.78 20.45
C TYR A 132 -11.33 -6.20 19.20
N GLY A 133 -10.64 -6.54 18.09
CA GLY A 133 -11.26 -6.94 16.83
C GLY A 133 -11.76 -5.77 15.98
N GLU A 134 -11.31 -4.54 16.26
CA GLU A 134 -11.70 -3.37 15.46
C GLU A 134 -10.80 -3.24 14.23
N LYS A 135 -11.40 -2.84 13.12
CA LYS A 135 -10.68 -2.45 11.90
C LYS A 135 -10.31 -0.98 11.98
N ILE A 136 -9.01 -0.70 11.95
CA ILE A 136 -8.47 0.66 11.99
C ILE A 136 -7.80 0.95 10.65
N ALA A 137 -8.08 2.10 10.10
CA ALA A 137 -7.51 2.62 8.85
C ALA A 137 -6.51 3.73 9.18
N LEU A 138 -5.24 3.40 9.18
CA LEU A 138 -4.15 4.35 9.44
C LEU A 138 -3.92 5.23 8.22
N ASN A 139 -4.06 6.53 8.39
CA ASN A 139 -3.76 7.53 7.37
C ASN A 139 -2.35 8.10 7.60
N PHE A 140 -1.41 7.70 6.77
CA PHE A 140 -0.01 8.11 6.84
C PHE A 140 0.27 9.46 6.15
N ASN A 141 -0.73 10.30 5.97
CA ASN A 141 -0.57 11.69 5.50
C ASN A 141 0.15 11.83 4.15
N PHE A 142 -0.23 11.02 3.17
CA PHE A 142 0.38 11.06 1.85
C PHE A 142 0.66 12.48 1.37
N ASN A 143 1.89 12.74 0.95
CA ASN A 143 2.38 14.07 0.56
C ASN A 143 2.98 14.13 -0.86
N GLY A 144 2.56 13.23 -1.76
CA GLY A 144 3.05 13.21 -3.13
C GLY A 144 4.52 12.81 -3.23
N TRP A 145 4.94 11.80 -2.47
CA TRP A 145 6.32 11.30 -2.39
C TRP A 145 7.34 12.38 -2.04
N GLY A 146 6.98 13.23 -1.09
CA GLY A 146 7.83 14.36 -0.68
C GLY A 146 7.59 15.60 -1.53
N ASN A 147 6.35 15.87 -1.93
CA ASN A 147 5.91 16.99 -2.77
C ASN A 147 6.53 16.98 -4.18
N LYS A 148 6.80 15.81 -4.74
CA LYS A 148 7.31 15.64 -6.11
C LYS A 148 6.19 15.60 -7.15
N GLN A 149 4.96 15.33 -6.74
CA GLN A 149 3.76 15.29 -7.60
C GLN A 149 2.57 15.97 -6.93
N GLU A 150 1.65 16.50 -7.75
CA GLU A 150 0.34 17.00 -7.29
C GLU A 150 -0.42 15.89 -6.55
N HIS A 151 -1.03 16.23 -5.40
CA HIS A 151 -1.65 15.22 -4.51
C HIS A 151 -2.81 15.78 -3.66
N LEU A 152 -3.39 16.90 -4.10
CA LEU A 152 -4.46 17.56 -3.32
C LEU A 152 -5.72 16.70 -3.20
N LEU A 153 -6.02 15.89 -4.22
CA LEU A 153 -7.14 14.95 -4.19
C LEU A 153 -6.72 13.65 -3.50
N ASP A 154 -5.54 13.15 -3.82
CA ASP A 154 -5.03 11.87 -3.32
C ASP A 154 -4.93 11.82 -1.79
N LYS A 155 -4.52 12.90 -1.13
CA LYS A 155 -4.47 12.97 0.34
C LYS A 155 -5.84 12.81 1.04
N GLN A 156 -6.96 12.83 0.29
CA GLN A 156 -8.30 12.59 0.82
C GLN A 156 -8.71 11.12 0.73
N VAL A 157 -8.00 10.32 -0.07
CA VAL A 157 -8.32 8.92 -0.37
C VAL A 157 -8.39 8.06 0.91
N ALA A 158 -7.37 8.14 1.77
CA ALA A 158 -7.33 7.35 2.99
C ALA A 158 -8.56 7.58 3.89
N ARG A 159 -8.99 8.82 4.03
CA ARG A 159 -10.18 9.18 4.81
C ARG A 159 -11.47 8.68 4.15
N TYR A 160 -11.56 8.81 2.82
CA TYR A 160 -12.73 8.34 2.08
C TYR A 160 -12.89 6.83 2.22
N ILE A 161 -11.82 6.06 2.00
CA ILE A 161 -11.81 4.60 2.11
C ILE A 161 -12.11 4.16 3.55
N ALA A 162 -11.54 4.81 4.57
CA ALA A 162 -11.83 4.51 5.97
C ALA A 162 -13.32 4.62 6.28
N ASN A 163 -13.95 5.71 5.85
CA ASN A 163 -15.40 5.95 6.05
C ASN A 163 -16.25 4.91 5.30
N THR A 164 -15.90 4.62 4.05
CA THR A 164 -16.65 3.70 3.19
C THR A 164 -16.53 2.25 3.67
N SER A 165 -15.35 1.87 4.19
CA SER A 165 -15.09 0.53 4.73
C SER A 165 -15.66 0.32 6.14
N GLY A 166 -16.14 1.37 6.80
CA GLY A 166 -16.57 1.34 8.20
C GLY A 166 -15.45 1.15 9.20
N ALA A 167 -14.21 1.46 8.81
CA ALA A 167 -13.04 1.41 9.69
C ALA A 167 -12.92 2.67 10.54
N ILE A 168 -12.29 2.54 11.71
CA ILE A 168 -11.91 3.71 12.52
C ILE A 168 -10.78 4.43 11.78
N HIS A 169 -11.02 5.67 11.37
CA HIS A 169 -10.01 6.49 10.70
C HIS A 169 -9.05 7.08 11.73
N GLU A 170 -7.78 6.72 11.65
CA GLU A 170 -6.72 7.23 12.53
C GLU A 170 -5.64 7.92 11.72
N ARG A 171 -5.35 9.17 12.04
CA ARG A 171 -4.29 9.95 11.41
C ARG A 171 -2.99 9.82 12.20
N THR A 172 -1.93 9.36 11.55
CA THR A 172 -0.61 9.19 12.17
C THR A 172 0.16 10.52 12.31
N ASN A 173 1.27 10.50 13.05
CA ASN A 173 2.15 11.66 13.19
C ASN A 173 3.23 11.72 12.10
N ILE A 174 3.41 10.66 11.33
CA ILE A 174 4.45 10.52 10.31
C ILE A 174 3.85 10.43 8.91
N VAL A 175 4.66 10.76 7.92
CA VAL A 175 4.35 10.64 6.50
C VAL A 175 4.99 9.38 5.96
N LEU A 176 4.18 8.49 5.38
CA LEU A 176 4.62 7.27 4.68
C LEU A 176 3.66 6.94 3.55
N GLU A 177 4.08 5.99 2.75
CA GLU A 177 3.31 5.33 1.71
C GLU A 177 3.27 3.81 1.97
N GLY A 178 2.23 3.11 1.50
CA GLY A 178 2.09 1.66 1.70
C GLY A 178 3.18 0.83 1.02
N GLY A 179 3.82 1.36 -0.03
CA GLY A 179 4.96 0.72 -0.69
C GLY A 179 6.30 0.85 0.06
N CYS A 180 6.36 1.71 1.10
CA CYS A 180 7.59 1.95 1.87
C CYS A 180 8.01 0.75 2.73
N PHE A 181 7.12 -0.17 3.05
CA PHE A 181 7.37 -1.26 3.98
C PHE A 181 6.61 -2.54 3.61
N GLU A 182 7.17 -3.66 4.01
CA GLU A 182 6.56 -4.98 3.95
C GLU A 182 6.52 -5.57 5.36
N VAL A 183 5.45 -6.29 5.71
CA VAL A 183 5.30 -6.95 7.01
C VAL A 183 5.02 -8.45 6.84
N ASP A 184 5.49 -9.26 7.79
CA ASP A 184 5.29 -10.70 7.81
C ASP A 184 4.03 -11.16 8.58
N GLY A 185 3.20 -10.21 9.06
CA GLY A 185 2.06 -10.53 9.92
C GLY A 185 2.44 -11.13 11.29
N ASN A 186 3.73 -11.22 11.62
CA ASN A 186 4.23 -11.81 12.86
C ASN A 186 5.26 -10.95 13.58
N GLY A 187 5.18 -9.64 13.35
CA GLY A 187 5.97 -8.62 14.06
C GLY A 187 7.31 -8.28 13.43
N THR A 188 7.61 -8.75 12.21
CA THR A 188 8.77 -8.33 11.43
C THR A 188 8.36 -7.42 10.29
N ALA A 189 9.12 -6.36 10.04
CA ALA A 189 9.00 -5.56 8.84
C ALA A 189 10.35 -5.41 8.12
N ILE A 190 10.28 -5.22 6.80
CA ILE A 190 11.39 -4.79 5.93
C ILE A 190 11.06 -3.39 5.45
N MET A 191 12.04 -2.48 5.50
CA MET A 191 11.85 -1.07 5.17
C MET A 191 13.11 -0.49 4.52
N THR A 192 12.97 0.51 3.64
CA THR A 192 14.11 1.23 3.07
C THR A 192 14.42 2.53 3.81
N GLU A 193 15.69 2.77 4.11
CA GLU A 193 16.15 4.01 4.75
C GLU A 193 15.99 5.22 3.83
N SER A 194 16.30 5.05 2.54
CA SER A 194 16.26 6.13 1.53
C SER A 194 14.90 6.80 1.40
N CYS A 195 13.82 6.04 1.59
CA CYS A 195 12.45 6.53 1.56
C CYS A 195 12.02 7.07 2.95
N ILE A 196 11.95 6.20 3.96
CA ILE A 196 11.30 6.50 5.24
C ILE A 196 12.05 7.56 6.05
N LEU A 197 13.39 7.52 6.05
CA LEU A 197 14.24 8.49 6.78
C LEU A 197 14.52 9.75 5.95
N ASN A 198 13.88 9.90 4.80
CA ASN A 198 14.05 11.07 3.96
C ASN A 198 13.39 12.30 4.60
N LYS A 199 14.12 13.42 4.61
CA LYS A 199 13.62 14.69 5.15
C LYS A 199 12.40 15.24 4.40
N ASN A 200 12.16 14.79 3.16
CA ASN A 200 10.97 15.18 2.41
C ASN A 200 9.69 14.48 2.88
N ARG A 201 9.79 13.44 3.73
CA ARG A 201 8.67 12.81 4.44
C ARG A 201 8.61 13.26 5.89
N ASN A 202 9.69 13.00 6.65
CA ASN A 202 9.71 13.14 8.10
C ASN A 202 10.85 14.06 8.60
N PRO A 203 10.78 15.39 8.31
CA PRO A 203 11.80 16.31 8.75
C PRO A 203 11.84 16.38 10.29
N GLY A 204 13.03 16.24 10.86
CA GLY A 204 13.23 16.33 12.30
C GLY A 204 13.00 15.04 13.10
N TRP A 205 12.50 13.98 12.48
CA TRP A 205 12.39 12.67 13.12
C TRP A 205 13.72 11.91 13.05
N SER A 206 14.13 11.31 14.15
CA SER A 206 15.25 10.38 14.17
C SER A 206 14.78 8.97 13.75
N LYS A 207 15.74 8.12 13.32
CA LYS A 207 15.45 6.70 13.02
C LYS A 207 14.81 6.00 14.23
N ILE A 208 15.28 6.29 15.44
CA ILE A 208 14.75 5.69 16.67
C ILE A 208 13.30 6.10 16.92
N ASP A 209 12.95 7.37 16.69
CA ASP A 209 11.58 7.85 16.88
C ASP A 209 10.64 7.23 15.85
N ILE A 210 11.06 7.15 14.58
CA ILE A 210 10.30 6.50 13.50
C ILE A 210 10.10 5.01 13.81
N GLU A 211 11.14 4.29 14.24
CA GLU A 211 11.01 2.88 14.62
C GLU A 211 10.00 2.68 15.76
N LYS A 212 10.06 3.55 16.78
CA LYS A 212 9.14 3.49 17.92
C LYS A 212 7.69 3.70 17.46
N GLU A 213 7.46 4.71 16.63
CA GLU A 213 6.13 5.03 16.09
C GLU A 213 5.60 3.86 15.24
N LEU A 214 6.39 3.35 14.30
CA LEU A 214 5.98 2.24 13.41
C LEU A 214 5.77 0.94 14.17
N LYS A 215 6.60 0.63 15.16
CA LYS A 215 6.39 -0.56 16.02
C LYS A 215 5.05 -0.47 16.76
N THR A 216 4.66 0.70 17.19
CA THR A 216 3.38 0.94 17.87
C THR A 216 2.21 0.85 16.89
N LEU A 217 2.29 1.54 15.73
CA LEU A 217 1.20 1.62 14.76
C LEU A 217 0.92 0.30 14.04
N LEU A 218 1.95 -0.50 13.76
CA LEU A 218 1.85 -1.72 12.97
C LEU A 218 1.97 -3.01 13.81
N GLY A 219 2.20 -2.90 15.13
CA GLY A 219 2.38 -4.04 16.01
C GLY A 219 3.72 -4.77 15.80
N LEU A 220 4.77 -4.05 15.42
CA LEU A 220 6.07 -4.63 15.09
C LEU A 220 6.96 -4.79 16.31
N ARG A 221 7.75 -5.84 16.30
CA ARG A 221 8.83 -6.09 17.27
C ARG A 221 10.20 -5.83 16.65
N LYS A 222 10.32 -6.04 15.33
CA LYS A 222 11.58 -5.90 14.60
C LYS A 222 11.38 -5.23 13.26
N ILE A 223 12.34 -4.37 12.90
CA ILE A 223 12.45 -3.76 11.58
C ILE A 223 13.81 -4.13 11.00
N ILE A 224 13.83 -4.65 9.78
CA ILE A 224 15.02 -4.91 9.00
C ILE A 224 15.15 -3.77 7.98
N TRP A 225 16.22 -2.99 8.12
CA TRP A 225 16.44 -1.86 7.25
C TRP A 225 17.28 -2.24 6.03
N LEU A 226 16.75 -1.95 4.86
CA LEU A 226 17.45 -1.95 3.58
C LEU A 226 17.90 -0.52 3.27
N LYS A 227 18.92 -0.37 2.45
CA LYS A 227 19.47 0.94 2.15
C LYS A 227 18.60 1.74 1.21
N GLY A 228 18.18 1.16 0.09
CA GLY A 228 17.50 1.83 -1.00
C GLY A 228 18.38 2.89 -1.69
N ILE A 229 17.83 3.60 -2.67
CA ILE A 229 18.54 4.67 -3.39
C ILE A 229 17.67 5.92 -3.47
N LYS A 230 18.10 6.97 -2.82
CA LYS A 230 17.39 8.25 -2.83
C LYS A 230 17.50 8.95 -4.18
N GLY A 231 16.36 9.41 -4.71
CA GLY A 231 16.29 10.31 -5.87
C GLY A 231 16.47 9.64 -7.22
N MET A 232 16.52 8.30 -7.28
CA MET A 232 16.57 7.57 -8.55
C MET A 232 15.18 7.34 -9.15
N ASP A 233 14.18 7.25 -8.31
CA ASP A 233 12.76 7.21 -8.68
C ASP A 233 11.94 8.22 -7.86
N ILE A 234 10.66 8.36 -8.18
CA ILE A 234 9.77 9.31 -7.50
C ILE A 234 9.59 8.96 -6.02
N THR A 235 9.67 7.67 -5.67
CA THR A 235 9.41 7.16 -4.32
C THR A 235 10.61 7.27 -3.38
N ASP A 236 11.80 7.53 -3.90
CA ASP A 236 13.09 7.43 -3.20
C ASP A 236 13.46 5.99 -2.78
N GLY A 237 13.01 4.99 -3.55
CA GLY A 237 13.31 3.59 -3.34
C GLY A 237 12.35 2.90 -2.36
N HIS A 238 11.11 2.68 -2.75
CA HIS A 238 10.14 1.89 -2.00
C HIS A 238 10.62 0.45 -1.77
N THR A 239 10.21 -0.15 -0.66
CA THR A 239 10.57 -1.52 -0.28
C THR A 239 10.00 -2.56 -1.25
N ASP A 240 8.79 -2.34 -1.77
CA ASP A 240 8.11 -3.24 -2.69
C ASP A 240 8.75 -3.34 -4.09
N PHE A 241 9.79 -2.54 -4.38
CA PHE A 241 10.69 -2.74 -5.51
C PHE A 241 11.83 -3.72 -5.23
N TYR A 242 12.11 -4.04 -3.95
CA TYR A 242 13.29 -4.80 -3.55
C TYR A 242 12.98 -6.12 -2.87
N ALA A 243 12.03 -6.15 -1.94
CA ALA A 243 11.77 -7.33 -1.13
C ALA A 243 10.33 -7.40 -0.65
N ARG A 244 9.75 -8.60 -0.62
CA ARG A 244 8.38 -8.85 -0.16
C ARG A 244 8.30 -10.12 0.67
N PHE A 245 7.50 -10.12 1.73
CA PHE A 245 7.24 -11.33 2.48
C PHE A 245 6.30 -12.27 1.70
N ILE A 246 6.57 -13.58 1.81
CA ILE A 246 5.67 -14.65 1.38
C ILE A 246 4.82 -15.08 2.59
N LYS A 247 5.49 -15.22 3.72
CA LYS A 247 4.98 -15.59 5.05
C LYS A 247 6.09 -15.33 6.07
N PRO A 248 5.84 -15.47 7.38
CA PRO A 248 6.90 -15.32 8.39
C PRO A 248 8.14 -16.15 8.08
N GLY A 249 9.30 -15.51 8.05
CA GLY A 249 10.60 -16.13 7.78
C GLY A 249 10.93 -16.40 6.31
N GLU A 250 10.00 -16.18 5.35
CA GLU A 250 10.26 -16.35 3.92
C GLU A 250 10.06 -15.04 3.15
N VAL A 251 11.02 -14.69 2.30
CA VAL A 251 11.07 -13.42 1.57
C VAL A 251 11.42 -13.65 0.10
N ILE A 252 10.68 -13.03 -0.82
CA ILE A 252 11.11 -12.84 -2.20
C ILE A 252 11.93 -11.57 -2.27
N VAL A 253 13.09 -11.64 -2.97
CA VAL A 253 13.97 -10.50 -3.19
C VAL A 253 14.21 -10.29 -4.68
N SER A 254 14.15 -9.05 -5.12
CA SER A 254 14.48 -8.68 -6.50
C SER A 254 16.00 -8.67 -6.71
N ARG A 255 16.45 -9.13 -7.89
CA ARG A 255 17.86 -9.07 -8.30
C ARG A 255 17.97 -8.48 -9.70
N GLU A 256 18.65 -7.33 -9.80
CA GLU A 256 19.05 -6.75 -11.07
C GLU A 256 20.33 -7.42 -11.58
N ASN A 257 20.33 -7.88 -12.83
CA ASN A 257 21.47 -8.59 -13.41
C ASN A 257 22.32 -7.71 -14.35
N TYR A 258 21.83 -6.55 -14.74
CA TYR A 258 22.59 -5.62 -15.58
C TYR A 258 23.40 -4.65 -14.75
N GLN A 259 24.75 -4.78 -14.83
CA GLN A 259 25.67 -3.93 -14.07
C GLN A 259 25.55 -2.44 -14.39
N SER A 260 25.01 -2.09 -15.54
CA SER A 260 24.78 -0.69 -15.93
C SER A 260 23.53 -0.05 -15.34
N TYR A 261 22.62 -0.84 -14.75
CA TYR A 261 21.46 -0.29 -14.08
C TYR A 261 21.80 0.23 -12.69
N TYR A 262 21.11 1.30 -12.29
CA TYR A 262 21.41 2.02 -11.04
C TYR A 262 21.20 1.19 -9.79
N ASP A 263 20.33 0.19 -9.82
CA ASP A 263 19.96 -0.67 -8.69
C ASP A 263 20.70 -2.01 -8.64
N TYR A 264 21.63 -2.25 -9.58
CA TYR A 264 22.46 -3.47 -9.62
C TYR A 264 23.16 -3.75 -8.29
N GLU A 265 23.84 -2.76 -7.71
CA GLU A 265 24.59 -2.93 -6.46
C GLU A 265 23.63 -3.00 -5.25
N VAL A 266 22.60 -2.17 -5.21
CA VAL A 266 21.67 -2.13 -4.06
C VAL A 266 20.86 -3.43 -3.94
N THR A 267 20.47 -4.07 -5.04
CA THR A 267 19.76 -5.36 -4.99
C THR A 267 20.64 -6.46 -4.39
N ARG A 268 21.95 -6.47 -4.65
CA ARG A 268 22.91 -7.41 -4.05
C ARG A 268 23.15 -7.11 -2.57
N GLU A 269 23.29 -5.83 -2.21
CA GLU A 269 23.41 -5.40 -0.83
C GLU A 269 22.14 -5.80 -0.02
N ASN A 270 20.96 -5.66 -0.61
CA ASN A 270 19.71 -6.06 0.01
C ASN A 270 19.62 -7.58 0.22
N ILE A 271 20.02 -8.38 -0.77
CA ILE A 271 20.11 -9.85 -0.64
C ILE A 271 21.07 -10.22 0.50
N ASN A 272 22.26 -9.61 0.53
CA ASN A 272 23.24 -9.86 1.59
C ASN A 272 22.69 -9.47 2.98
N THR A 273 22.04 -8.31 3.10
CA THR A 273 21.46 -7.83 4.35
C THR A 273 20.38 -8.80 4.85
N LEU A 274 19.47 -9.22 3.97
CA LEU A 274 18.38 -10.13 4.33
C LEU A 274 18.88 -11.53 4.65
N SER A 275 19.87 -12.06 3.91
CA SER A 275 20.47 -13.38 4.17
C SER A 275 21.15 -13.47 5.55
N ASN A 276 21.61 -12.34 6.09
CA ASN A 276 22.23 -12.24 7.40
C ASN A 276 21.28 -11.75 8.50
N SER A 277 19.99 -11.60 8.17
CA SER A 277 18.96 -11.13 9.10
C SER A 277 18.16 -12.29 9.70
N VAL A 278 17.54 -12.02 10.83
CA VAL A 278 16.57 -12.92 11.45
C VAL A 278 15.23 -12.20 11.62
N ASP A 279 14.14 -12.95 11.70
CA ASP A 279 12.81 -12.42 11.98
C ASP A 279 12.65 -11.91 13.43
N ALA A 280 11.47 -11.47 13.81
CA ALA A 280 11.15 -10.99 15.17
C ALA A 280 11.20 -12.11 16.24
N ASN A 281 11.25 -13.38 15.83
CA ASN A 281 11.37 -14.55 16.70
C ASN A 281 12.80 -15.09 16.77
N GLY A 282 13.74 -14.48 16.02
CA GLY A 282 15.15 -14.90 15.98
C GLY A 282 15.45 -16.00 14.94
N ASN A 283 14.51 -16.34 14.06
CA ASN A 283 14.74 -17.32 12.99
C ASN A 283 15.39 -16.68 11.77
N PRO A 284 16.36 -17.34 11.11
CA PRO A 284 16.92 -16.86 9.85
C PRO A 284 15.86 -16.72 8.76
N LEU A 285 16.04 -15.74 7.88
CA LEU A 285 15.18 -15.58 6.71
C LEU A 285 15.61 -16.54 5.59
N ASN A 286 14.63 -17.15 4.92
CA ASN A 286 14.80 -17.91 3.70
C ASN A 286 14.45 -17.02 2.50
N LEU A 287 15.40 -16.89 1.55
CA LEU A 287 15.25 -15.98 0.42
C LEU A 287 14.96 -16.72 -0.89
N HIS A 288 13.96 -16.23 -1.62
CA HIS A 288 13.65 -16.62 -2.99
C HIS A 288 14.05 -15.46 -3.92
N VAL A 289 15.00 -15.69 -4.82
CA VAL A 289 15.50 -14.64 -5.71
C VAL A 289 14.64 -14.56 -6.96
N LEU A 290 14.21 -13.36 -7.31
CA LEU A 290 13.43 -13.05 -8.48
C LEU A 290 14.22 -12.08 -9.38
N ASP A 291 14.72 -12.60 -10.49
CA ASP A 291 15.51 -11.81 -11.45
C ASP A 291 14.60 -10.86 -12.24
N THR A 292 15.13 -9.68 -12.59
CA THR A 292 14.45 -8.73 -13.46
C THR A 292 14.40 -9.23 -14.91
N PRO A 293 13.46 -8.76 -15.76
CA PRO A 293 13.43 -9.12 -17.18
C PRO A 293 14.60 -8.51 -17.94
N GLU A 294 15.08 -9.21 -18.97
CA GLU A 294 16.12 -8.70 -19.87
C GLU A 294 15.54 -7.86 -21.00
N ILE A 295 14.29 -8.12 -21.34
CA ILE A 295 13.59 -7.48 -22.46
C ILE A 295 12.30 -6.85 -21.94
N ILE A 296 12.02 -5.62 -22.37
CA ILE A 296 10.75 -4.94 -22.15
C ILE A 296 10.16 -4.51 -23.48
N ASN A 297 8.87 -4.18 -23.48
CA ASN A 297 8.19 -3.66 -24.64
C ASN A 297 8.64 -2.22 -24.93
N GLU A 298 9.48 -2.03 -25.95
CA GLU A 298 10.08 -0.72 -26.32
C GLU A 298 9.02 0.36 -26.59
N ARG A 299 7.81 -0.01 -27.01
CA ARG A 299 6.73 0.96 -27.25
C ARG A 299 6.38 1.77 -26.01
N PHE A 300 6.52 1.18 -24.82
CA PHE A 300 6.21 1.80 -23.53
C PHE A 300 7.46 2.14 -22.73
N GLY A 301 8.65 1.88 -23.27
CA GLY A 301 9.91 2.18 -22.60
C GLY A 301 10.03 3.66 -22.28
N THR A 302 10.17 3.97 -21.00
CA THR A 302 10.47 5.30 -20.45
C THR A 302 11.66 5.19 -19.52
N LYS A 303 12.23 6.32 -19.12
CA LYS A 303 13.30 6.32 -18.10
C LYS A 303 12.83 5.80 -16.74
N ASP A 304 11.52 5.88 -16.48
CA ASP A 304 10.89 5.51 -15.22
C ASP A 304 10.22 4.11 -15.29
N PHE A 305 10.43 3.36 -16.38
CA PHE A 305 9.78 2.06 -16.59
C PHE A 305 10.15 1.05 -15.48
N ALA A 306 9.13 0.59 -14.73
CA ALA A 306 9.31 -0.37 -13.63
C ALA A 306 9.44 -1.81 -14.18
N ALA A 307 10.66 -2.22 -14.50
CA ALA A 307 10.99 -3.54 -15.05
C ALA A 307 11.29 -4.56 -13.93
N GLY A 308 10.27 -4.99 -13.18
CA GLY A 308 10.47 -5.93 -12.09
C GLY A 308 9.25 -6.80 -11.81
N TYR A 309 9.48 -8.10 -11.56
CA TYR A 309 8.41 -9.04 -11.21
C TYR A 309 7.99 -8.96 -9.74
N ILE A 310 8.75 -8.26 -8.89
CA ILE A 310 8.52 -8.15 -7.44
C ILE A 310 7.22 -7.39 -7.10
N GLY A 311 6.73 -6.55 -8.02
CA GLY A 311 5.51 -5.76 -7.86
C GLY A 311 4.22 -6.55 -8.07
N TYR A 312 4.19 -7.86 -7.78
CA TYR A 312 2.97 -8.66 -7.79
C TYR A 312 2.03 -8.25 -6.65
N TYR A 313 0.76 -8.60 -6.77
CA TYR A 313 -0.24 -8.45 -5.71
C TYR A 313 -0.76 -9.81 -5.28
N VAL A 314 -0.86 -10.03 -3.96
CA VAL A 314 -1.47 -11.23 -3.39
C VAL A 314 -2.94 -10.94 -3.16
N CYS A 315 -3.83 -11.69 -3.78
CA CYS A 315 -5.26 -11.66 -3.51
C CYS A 315 -5.77 -13.03 -3.07
N ASN A 316 -7.05 -13.12 -2.69
CA ASN A 316 -7.62 -14.37 -2.18
C ASN A 316 -7.49 -15.52 -3.21
N GLY A 317 -6.48 -16.38 -3.03
CA GLY A 317 -6.25 -17.56 -3.87
C GLY A 317 -5.49 -17.32 -5.19
N ALA A 318 -4.98 -16.11 -5.45
CA ALA A 318 -4.15 -15.84 -6.62
C ALA A 318 -3.03 -14.83 -6.34
N ILE A 319 -2.00 -14.89 -7.18
CA ILE A 319 -0.93 -13.89 -7.30
C ILE A 319 -1.10 -13.22 -8.64
N ILE A 320 -1.37 -11.92 -8.64
CA ILE A 320 -1.47 -11.13 -9.87
C ILE A 320 -0.11 -10.53 -10.15
N ALA A 321 0.60 -11.10 -11.09
CA ALA A 321 1.98 -10.75 -11.43
C ALA A 321 2.07 -10.09 -12.80
N GLN A 322 3.04 -9.21 -12.95
CA GLN A 322 3.38 -8.59 -14.23
C GLN A 322 4.15 -9.56 -15.13
N LYS A 323 3.96 -9.45 -16.45
CA LYS A 323 4.84 -10.01 -17.47
C LYS A 323 5.27 -8.93 -18.45
N PHE A 324 6.45 -9.11 -19.05
CA PHE A 324 7.08 -8.10 -19.90
C PHE A 324 7.20 -8.54 -21.38
N GLY A 325 6.80 -9.78 -21.69
CA GLY A 325 7.00 -10.37 -23.03
C GLY A 325 8.37 -11.00 -23.23
N ASP A 326 9.24 -10.94 -22.23
CA ASP A 326 10.45 -11.77 -22.14
C ASP A 326 10.05 -13.19 -21.71
N ARG A 327 9.76 -14.04 -22.70
CA ARG A 327 9.19 -15.37 -22.44
C ARG A 327 10.01 -16.17 -21.42
N ASN A 328 11.33 -16.14 -21.51
CA ASN A 328 12.20 -16.91 -20.62
C ASN A 328 12.18 -16.36 -19.19
N ALA A 329 12.26 -15.04 -19.04
CA ALA A 329 12.20 -14.39 -17.73
C ALA A 329 10.77 -14.48 -17.13
N ASP A 330 9.72 -14.30 -17.94
CA ASP A 330 8.32 -14.45 -17.50
C ASP A 330 8.04 -15.87 -16.97
N GLU A 331 8.52 -16.93 -17.68
CA GLU A 331 8.38 -18.34 -17.25
C GLU A 331 9.16 -18.62 -15.96
N LYS A 332 10.39 -18.10 -15.82
CA LYS A 332 11.20 -18.24 -14.58
C LYS A 332 10.53 -17.54 -13.41
N ALA A 333 10.07 -16.30 -13.61
CA ALA A 333 9.36 -15.54 -12.58
C ALA A 333 8.10 -16.27 -12.12
N ARG A 334 7.31 -16.80 -13.07
CA ARG A 334 6.14 -17.63 -12.75
C ARG A 334 6.51 -18.85 -11.91
N ALA A 335 7.60 -19.54 -12.23
CA ALA A 335 8.04 -20.72 -11.50
C ALA A 335 8.47 -20.39 -10.06
N VAL A 336 9.19 -19.27 -9.85
CA VAL A 336 9.55 -18.78 -8.52
C VAL A 336 8.31 -18.44 -7.71
N LEU A 337 7.38 -17.69 -8.28
CA LEU A 337 6.12 -17.31 -7.61
C LEU A 337 5.27 -18.54 -7.30
N GLN A 338 5.15 -19.51 -8.21
CA GLN A 338 4.40 -20.76 -7.95
C GLN A 338 5.04 -21.60 -6.83
N SER A 339 6.36 -21.62 -6.74
CA SER A 339 7.06 -22.29 -5.64
C SER A 339 6.86 -21.58 -4.29
N ALA A 340 6.85 -20.24 -4.31
CA ALA A 340 6.62 -19.42 -3.12
C ALA A 340 5.16 -19.49 -2.63
N PHE A 341 4.21 -19.55 -3.55
CA PHE A 341 2.77 -19.57 -3.28
C PHE A 341 2.10 -20.81 -3.88
N PRO A 342 2.38 -22.03 -3.34
CA PRO A 342 1.96 -23.28 -3.97
C PRO A 342 0.44 -23.48 -4.06
N ASN A 343 -0.32 -22.79 -3.21
CA ASN A 343 -1.78 -22.87 -3.16
C ASN A 343 -2.49 -21.74 -3.91
N HIS A 344 -1.75 -20.86 -4.59
CA HIS A 344 -2.31 -19.74 -5.34
C HIS A 344 -2.18 -19.98 -6.85
N THR A 345 -3.14 -19.46 -7.59
CA THR A 345 -3.03 -19.37 -9.06
C THR A 345 -2.13 -18.19 -9.42
N ILE A 346 -1.15 -18.41 -10.30
CA ILE A 346 -0.31 -17.32 -10.79
C ILE A 346 -0.91 -16.77 -12.08
N GLU A 347 -1.51 -15.59 -12.01
CA GLU A 347 -2.02 -14.81 -13.13
C GLU A 347 -0.95 -13.82 -13.60
N GLN A 348 -0.37 -14.06 -14.77
CA GLN A 348 0.58 -13.12 -15.37
C GLN A 348 -0.08 -12.24 -16.41
N ILE A 349 -0.08 -10.93 -16.20
CA ILE A 349 -0.73 -9.93 -17.05
C ILE A 349 0.27 -8.88 -17.57
N ALA A 350 0.06 -8.39 -18.77
CA ALA A 350 0.87 -7.32 -19.35
C ALA A 350 0.25 -5.96 -18.96
N ILE A 351 1.01 -5.15 -18.25
CA ILE A 351 0.60 -3.82 -17.78
C ILE A 351 1.66 -2.75 -18.11
N ASP A 352 2.21 -2.82 -19.31
CA ASP A 352 3.31 -1.95 -19.76
C ASP A 352 2.96 -0.45 -19.67
N GLY A 353 1.68 -0.10 -19.84
CA GLY A 353 1.22 1.27 -19.67
C GLY A 353 1.45 1.78 -18.25
N ILE A 354 1.08 1.00 -17.23
CA ILE A 354 1.31 1.33 -15.82
C ILE A 354 2.82 1.31 -15.51
N ALA A 355 3.53 0.27 -15.97
CA ALA A 355 4.97 0.16 -15.80
C ALA A 355 5.74 1.36 -16.36
N SER A 356 5.26 1.94 -17.48
CA SER A 356 5.87 3.14 -18.08
C SER A 356 5.80 4.39 -17.21
N GLY A 357 4.94 4.39 -16.19
CA GLY A 357 4.83 5.44 -15.16
C GLY A 357 5.59 5.13 -13.88
N GLY A 358 6.35 4.02 -13.84
CA GLY A 358 7.23 3.71 -12.73
C GLY A 358 6.60 2.83 -11.63
N GLY A 359 5.53 2.09 -11.92
CA GLY A 359 4.90 1.23 -10.91
C GLY A 359 4.41 -0.11 -11.47
N SER A 360 3.69 -0.85 -10.64
CA SER A 360 3.32 -2.24 -10.85
C SER A 360 1.87 -2.52 -10.44
N VAL A 361 1.47 -3.80 -10.46
CA VAL A 361 0.17 -4.24 -9.92
C VAL A 361 0.05 -3.85 -8.45
N HIS A 362 1.09 -4.11 -7.64
CA HIS A 362 1.12 -3.79 -6.21
C HIS A 362 0.88 -2.31 -5.94
N CYS A 363 1.58 -1.43 -6.66
CA CYS A 363 1.46 0.02 -6.50
C CYS A 363 0.04 0.55 -6.77
N SER A 364 -0.73 -0.12 -7.65
CA SER A 364 -2.08 0.29 -8.02
C SER A 364 -3.19 -0.32 -7.16
N THR A 365 -2.85 -1.17 -6.17
CA THR A 365 -3.79 -1.93 -5.36
C THR A 365 -3.56 -1.74 -3.86
N GLN A 366 -4.64 -1.79 -3.07
CA GLN A 366 -4.58 -1.84 -1.61
C GLN A 366 -5.64 -2.78 -1.06
N GLN A 367 -5.23 -3.73 -0.23
CA GLN A 367 -6.14 -4.69 0.41
C GLN A 367 -6.92 -4.05 1.56
N GLU A 368 -8.21 -4.43 1.68
CA GLU A 368 -9.02 -4.22 2.88
C GLU A 368 -9.11 -5.53 3.65
N ILE A 369 -8.67 -5.53 4.90
CA ILE A 369 -8.64 -6.71 5.76
C ILE A 369 -10.04 -7.10 6.26
N ILE A 370 -10.21 -8.38 6.60
CA ILE A 370 -11.35 -8.89 7.39
C ILE A 370 -10.99 -8.78 8.88
N VAL A 371 -11.93 -8.38 9.71
CA VAL A 371 -11.82 -8.30 11.18
C VAL A 371 -12.96 -9.06 11.82
#